data_593f76c83b2df90329442d4ce540afe9
#
_entry.id   593f76c83b2df90329442d4ce540afe9
#
_cell.length_a   1.000
_cell.length_b   1.000
_cell.length_c   1.000
_cell.angle_alpha   90.00
_cell.angle_beta   90.00
_cell.angle_gamma   90.00
#
_symmetry.space_group_name_H-M   'P 1'
#
loop_
_entity.id
_entity.type
_entity.pdbx_description
1 polymer ?
#
loop_
_entity_poly.entity_id
_entity_poly.type
_entity_poly.pdbx_seq_one_letter_code
_entity_poly.pdbx_strand_id
1 'polypeptide(L)'
;ALAPFGINACTLTGESAPDERRQVFAGLRDGSVDIVLTTPEFLVCHAPEFAATDRIGFVVVDEAHHIGLSRAGHRPAYAQLGSTIAQMGNPVVLALTATSDEAVTSDIDRVLPVAGHVVDDTMRTNLHVVDQRNLRNRGDYLATLVAQGEKSVIYVSSREQSVALARNLRKRVPQMAPLIGFYNAGLSRAERTRVEELFRTGAIAVLVATSAFGEGVDIPDIRNVVLFQLPYNEIEFNQMSGRAGRDGKDARVHLLFGRSDVKHNDRILQDMTPDHDVLAEVYRTLRTWQRKTPGEFFEMADGELARIVSGAGCEITAASAACGIAVFRELGLIETHVAYASGEGARMVRVKEGAGRVELTDSVRYREGLGERDIFKAFYEWVIDCDCARLEQRVSGPITPQMKPLHLR
;
A
#
# COMPACT_ATOMS: atom_id res chain seq x y z
N ALA A 1 -0.90 -14.17 -22.99
CA ALA A 1 -2.24 -14.75 -22.85
C ALA A 1 -3.20 -14.34 -23.98
N LEU A 2 -3.02 -13.18 -24.62
CA LEU A 2 -3.93 -12.64 -25.66
C LEU A 2 -3.51 -12.98 -27.10
N ALA A 3 -2.24 -13.30 -27.32
CA ALA A 3 -1.71 -13.66 -28.65
C ALA A 3 -2.48 -14.77 -29.41
N PRO A 4 -3.01 -15.81 -28.76
CA PRO A 4 -3.82 -16.84 -29.45
C PRO A 4 -5.12 -16.30 -30.05
N PHE A 5 -5.60 -15.12 -29.60
CA PHE A 5 -6.78 -14.46 -30.12
C PHE A 5 -6.46 -13.38 -31.19
N GLY A 6 -5.19 -13.29 -31.62
CA GLY A 6 -4.74 -12.26 -32.56
C GLY A 6 -4.65 -10.87 -31.98
N ILE A 7 -4.71 -10.73 -30.63
CA ILE A 7 -4.65 -9.44 -29.93
C ILE A 7 -3.19 -9.14 -29.57
N ASN A 8 -2.68 -8.00 -30.07
CA ASN A 8 -1.34 -7.52 -29.77
C ASN A 8 -1.37 -6.58 -28.56
N ALA A 9 -0.88 -7.08 -27.41
CA ALA A 9 -0.82 -6.33 -26.16
C ALA A 9 0.64 -6.01 -25.81
N CYS A 10 0.92 -4.75 -25.54
CA CYS A 10 2.23 -4.23 -25.14
C CYS A 10 2.17 -3.62 -23.74
N THR A 11 3.34 -3.51 -23.09
CA THR A 11 3.47 -2.86 -21.78
C THR A 11 4.34 -1.61 -21.92
N LEU A 12 3.89 -0.48 -21.36
CA LEU A 12 4.67 0.75 -21.25
C LEU A 12 4.73 1.19 -19.78
N THR A 13 5.94 1.36 -19.28
CA THR A 13 6.21 1.84 -17.91
C THR A 13 7.37 2.83 -17.91
N GLY A 14 7.67 3.43 -16.75
CA GLY A 14 8.84 4.29 -16.59
C GLY A 14 10.17 3.59 -16.91
N GLU A 15 10.21 2.26 -16.84
CA GLU A 15 11.39 1.43 -17.14
C GLU A 15 11.54 1.08 -18.63
N SER A 16 10.51 1.30 -19.46
CA SER A 16 10.54 0.98 -20.90
C SER A 16 11.58 1.81 -21.64
N ALA A 17 12.36 1.15 -22.51
CA ALA A 17 13.39 1.81 -23.29
C ALA A 17 12.80 2.84 -24.29
N PRO A 18 13.52 3.92 -24.64
CA PRO A 18 13.01 4.94 -25.57
C PRO A 18 12.60 4.39 -26.93
N ASP A 19 13.32 3.38 -27.42
CA ASP A 19 13.00 2.73 -28.71
C ASP A 19 11.71 1.91 -28.64
N GLU A 20 11.53 1.16 -27.55
CA GLU A 20 10.31 0.41 -27.27
C GLU A 20 9.09 1.35 -27.21
N ARG A 21 9.22 2.48 -26.50
CA ARG A 21 8.17 3.50 -26.43
C ARG A 21 7.78 4.00 -27.82
N ARG A 22 8.77 4.34 -28.65
CA ARG A 22 8.53 4.81 -30.02
C ARG A 22 7.80 3.76 -30.87
N GLN A 23 8.19 2.50 -30.76
CA GLN A 23 7.55 1.39 -31.48
C GLN A 23 6.10 1.20 -31.07
N VAL A 24 5.81 1.18 -29.76
CA VAL A 24 4.45 1.01 -29.26
C VAL A 24 3.55 2.18 -29.64
N PHE A 25 4.00 3.44 -29.54
CA PHE A 25 3.22 4.59 -30.00
C PHE A 25 3.03 4.63 -31.52
N ALA A 26 3.98 4.11 -32.30
CA ALA A 26 3.79 3.93 -33.74
C ALA A 26 2.73 2.86 -34.01
N GLY A 27 2.81 1.71 -33.34
CA GLY A 27 1.85 0.63 -33.46
C GLY A 27 0.43 0.99 -33.00
N LEU A 28 0.29 1.88 -32.01
CA LEU A 28 -1.03 2.46 -31.67
C LEU A 28 -1.61 3.27 -32.82
N ARG A 29 -0.79 4.12 -33.47
CA ARG A 29 -1.25 4.97 -34.60
C ARG A 29 -1.62 4.16 -35.83
N ASP A 30 -0.86 3.14 -36.18
CA ASP A 30 -1.13 2.30 -37.35
C ASP A 30 -2.10 1.14 -37.09
N GLY A 31 -2.47 0.91 -35.81
CA GLY A 31 -3.40 -0.13 -35.41
C GLY A 31 -2.81 -1.52 -35.29
N SER A 32 -1.48 -1.65 -35.27
CA SER A 32 -0.80 -2.94 -35.03
C SER A 32 -0.69 -3.29 -33.55
N VAL A 33 -0.94 -2.35 -32.65
CA VAL A 33 -1.06 -2.54 -31.20
C VAL A 33 -2.50 -2.29 -30.78
N ASP A 34 -3.13 -3.31 -30.18
CA ASP A 34 -4.54 -3.27 -29.76
C ASP A 34 -4.70 -2.84 -28.30
N ILE A 35 -3.76 -3.24 -27.43
CA ILE A 35 -3.84 -2.99 -25.98
C ILE A 35 -2.47 -2.51 -25.47
N VAL A 36 -2.50 -1.45 -24.66
CA VAL A 36 -1.33 -1.02 -23.89
C VAL A 36 -1.63 -1.15 -22.40
N LEU A 37 -0.83 -1.95 -21.70
CA LEU A 37 -0.79 -2.03 -20.26
C LEU A 37 0.20 -0.98 -19.74
N THR A 38 -0.25 -0.10 -18.87
CA THR A 38 0.59 1.00 -18.36
C THR A 38 0.30 1.30 -16.90
N THR A 39 1.18 2.08 -16.26
CA THR A 39 0.94 2.59 -14.91
C THR A 39 0.27 3.98 -14.99
N PRO A 40 -0.51 4.37 -13.97
CA PRO A 40 -1.10 5.72 -13.91
C PRO A 40 -0.05 6.82 -14.04
N GLU A 41 1.10 6.65 -13.41
CA GLU A 41 2.22 7.60 -13.45
C GLU A 41 2.76 7.79 -14.87
N PHE A 42 2.93 6.68 -15.61
CA PHE A 42 3.39 6.74 -17.00
C PHE A 42 2.33 7.38 -17.89
N LEU A 43 1.05 7.01 -17.71
CA LEU A 43 -0.06 7.56 -18.47
C LEU A 43 -0.17 9.08 -18.30
N VAL A 44 -0.07 9.58 -17.07
CA VAL A 44 -0.12 11.02 -16.75
C VAL A 44 1.07 11.76 -17.38
N CYS A 45 2.29 11.21 -17.26
CA CYS A 45 3.49 11.83 -17.85
C CYS A 45 3.49 11.86 -19.38
N HIS A 46 2.81 10.91 -20.02
CA HIS A 46 2.79 10.74 -21.49
C HIS A 46 1.40 10.97 -22.11
N ALA A 47 0.53 11.68 -21.40
CA ALA A 47 -0.83 11.97 -21.88
C ALA A 47 -0.87 12.60 -23.29
N PRO A 48 0.01 13.56 -23.65
CA PRO A 48 0.03 14.13 -24.99
C PRO A 48 0.36 13.10 -26.09
N GLU A 49 1.28 12.17 -25.83
CA GLU A 49 1.65 11.12 -26.78
C GLU A 49 0.51 10.13 -27.01
N PHE A 50 -0.21 9.74 -25.95
CA PHE A 50 -1.41 8.91 -26.06
C PHE A 50 -2.52 9.64 -26.83
N ALA A 51 -2.79 10.90 -26.48
CA ALA A 51 -3.77 11.72 -27.17
C ALA A 51 -3.46 11.88 -28.67
N ALA A 52 -2.18 12.08 -29.00
CA ALA A 52 -1.73 12.23 -30.38
C ALA A 52 -1.89 10.96 -31.25
N THR A 53 -2.22 9.81 -30.66
CA THR A 53 -2.54 8.62 -31.45
C THR A 53 -3.92 8.68 -32.07
N ASP A 54 -4.86 9.41 -31.48
CA ASP A 54 -6.28 9.51 -31.85
C ASP A 54 -6.98 8.13 -31.98
N ARG A 55 -6.52 7.15 -31.18
CA ARG A 55 -6.96 5.74 -31.28
C ARG A 55 -7.42 5.17 -29.94
N ILE A 56 -7.38 5.92 -28.85
CA ILE A 56 -7.76 5.44 -27.53
C ILE A 56 -9.28 5.53 -27.40
N GLY A 57 -9.99 4.43 -27.65
CA GLY A 57 -11.46 4.34 -27.53
C GLY A 57 -11.94 3.81 -26.18
N PHE A 58 -11.06 3.16 -25.40
CA PHE A 58 -11.43 2.51 -24.16
C PHE A 58 -10.29 2.54 -23.15
N VAL A 59 -10.58 2.85 -21.90
CA VAL A 59 -9.62 2.86 -20.80
C VAL A 59 -10.14 2.01 -19.66
N VAL A 60 -9.33 1.06 -19.20
CA VAL A 60 -9.61 0.28 -17.98
C VAL A 60 -8.74 0.81 -16.86
N VAL A 61 -9.36 1.24 -15.77
CA VAL A 61 -8.69 1.63 -14.53
C VAL A 61 -8.89 0.51 -13.53
N ASP A 62 -7.88 -0.35 -13.40
CA ASP A 62 -7.87 -1.41 -12.40
C ASP A 62 -7.45 -0.86 -11.03
N GLU A 63 -7.91 -1.52 -9.95
CA GLU A 63 -7.71 -1.09 -8.56
C GLU A 63 -8.12 0.39 -8.34
N ALA A 64 -9.27 0.77 -8.89
CA ALA A 64 -9.75 2.16 -8.90
C ALA A 64 -9.95 2.75 -7.49
N HIS A 65 -9.99 1.92 -6.43
CA HIS A 65 -10.00 2.39 -5.04
C HIS A 65 -8.77 3.26 -4.68
N HIS A 66 -7.66 3.12 -5.41
CA HIS A 66 -6.52 4.02 -5.26
C HIS A 66 -6.82 5.49 -5.57
N ILE A 67 -7.90 5.79 -6.28
CA ILE A 67 -8.37 7.18 -6.51
C ILE A 67 -8.70 7.84 -5.16
N GLY A 68 -9.42 7.17 -4.28
CA GLY A 68 -9.71 7.65 -2.93
C GLY A 68 -8.48 7.75 -2.04
N LEU A 69 -7.57 6.78 -2.16
CA LEU A 69 -6.30 6.74 -1.43
C LEU A 69 -5.25 7.72 -1.99
N SER A 70 -5.41 8.20 -3.22
CA SER A 70 -4.47 9.16 -3.83
C SER A 70 -4.49 10.53 -3.17
N ARG A 71 -5.56 10.85 -2.44
CA ARG A 71 -5.60 12.01 -1.53
C ARG A 71 -4.61 11.84 -0.38
N ALA A 72 -4.36 10.59 0.04
CA ALA A 72 -3.42 10.22 1.09
C ALA A 72 -1.93 10.21 0.65
N GLY A 73 -1.59 10.89 -0.45
CA GLY A 73 -0.21 10.92 -0.96
C GLY A 73 0.28 9.57 -1.53
N HIS A 74 -0.54 8.52 -1.47
CA HIS A 74 -0.29 7.27 -2.15
C HIS A 74 -0.72 7.39 -3.61
N ARG A 75 0.23 7.27 -4.55
CA ARG A 75 -0.02 7.24 -6.00
C ARG A 75 -0.84 8.43 -6.53
N PRO A 76 -0.34 9.67 -6.39
CA PRO A 76 -1.07 10.89 -6.76
C PRO A 76 -1.51 10.94 -8.24
N ALA A 77 -0.93 10.11 -9.10
CA ALA A 77 -1.32 9.98 -10.48
C ALA A 77 -2.77 9.51 -10.66
N TYR A 78 -3.31 8.70 -9.74
CA TYR A 78 -4.71 8.29 -9.81
C TYR A 78 -5.69 9.47 -9.72
N ALA A 79 -5.39 10.48 -8.93
CA ALA A 79 -6.22 11.70 -8.84
C ALA A 79 -6.25 12.51 -10.14
N GLN A 80 -5.24 12.34 -11.00
CA GLN A 80 -5.10 13.05 -12.27
C GLN A 80 -5.69 12.29 -13.46
N LEU A 81 -6.13 11.03 -13.27
CA LEU A 81 -6.62 10.19 -14.36
C LEU A 81 -7.78 10.82 -15.12
N GLY A 82 -8.74 11.44 -14.44
CA GLY A 82 -9.89 12.05 -15.12
C GLY A 82 -9.48 13.13 -16.12
N SER A 83 -8.63 14.06 -15.71
CA SER A 83 -8.10 15.11 -16.58
C SER A 83 -7.19 14.57 -17.69
N THR A 84 -6.44 13.51 -17.40
CA THR A 84 -5.59 12.82 -18.36
C THR A 84 -6.40 12.11 -19.44
N ILE A 85 -7.45 11.39 -19.04
CA ILE A 85 -8.37 10.70 -19.95
C ILE A 85 -9.13 11.69 -20.83
N ALA A 86 -9.55 12.83 -20.29
CA ALA A 86 -10.20 13.88 -21.06
C ALA A 86 -9.32 14.41 -22.20
N GLN A 87 -8.00 14.50 -22.03
CA GLN A 87 -7.05 14.88 -23.08
C GLN A 87 -6.99 13.88 -24.25
N MET A 88 -7.40 12.63 -24.02
CA MET A 88 -7.41 11.56 -25.05
C MET A 88 -8.74 11.48 -25.81
N GLY A 89 -9.61 12.48 -25.73
CA GLY A 89 -10.88 12.53 -26.47
C GLY A 89 -12.06 11.87 -25.73
N ASN A 90 -11.98 11.73 -24.40
CA ASN A 90 -13.04 11.12 -23.56
C ASN A 90 -13.41 9.68 -23.98
N PRO A 91 -12.47 8.75 -24.02
CA PRO A 91 -12.77 7.35 -24.30
C PRO A 91 -13.76 6.78 -23.26
N VAL A 92 -14.39 5.65 -23.58
CA VAL A 92 -15.20 4.92 -22.59
C VAL A 92 -14.30 4.44 -21.46
N VAL A 93 -14.75 4.64 -20.21
CA VAL A 93 -13.98 4.27 -19.01
C VAL A 93 -14.66 3.13 -18.27
N LEU A 94 -13.89 2.10 -17.96
CA LEU A 94 -14.29 1.03 -17.04
C LEU A 94 -13.38 1.10 -15.80
N ALA A 95 -13.93 1.47 -14.66
CA ALA A 95 -13.24 1.45 -13.38
C ALA A 95 -13.56 0.13 -12.66
N LEU A 96 -12.52 -0.60 -12.26
CA LEU A 96 -12.65 -1.88 -11.56
C LEU A 96 -12.03 -1.77 -10.17
N THR A 97 -12.72 -2.29 -9.17
CA THR A 97 -12.19 -2.46 -7.82
C THR A 97 -12.91 -3.60 -7.10
N ALA A 98 -12.17 -4.35 -6.30
CA ALA A 98 -12.74 -5.37 -5.43
C ALA A 98 -13.22 -4.81 -4.07
N THR A 99 -12.88 -3.55 -3.78
CA THR A 99 -13.14 -2.91 -2.48
C THR A 99 -13.57 -1.46 -2.70
N SER A 100 -14.86 -1.19 -2.57
CA SER A 100 -15.41 0.16 -2.75
C SER A 100 -16.54 0.38 -1.75
N ASP A 101 -16.26 1.15 -0.71
CA ASP A 101 -17.29 1.68 0.17
C ASP A 101 -17.91 2.98 -0.41
N GLU A 102 -18.84 3.60 0.33
CA GLU A 102 -19.50 4.84 -0.09
C GLU A 102 -18.49 5.97 -0.38
N ALA A 103 -17.43 6.09 0.42
CA ALA A 103 -16.45 7.16 0.25
C ALA A 103 -15.56 6.93 -0.98
N VAL A 104 -15.04 5.72 -1.16
CA VAL A 104 -14.25 5.34 -2.33
C VAL A 104 -15.06 5.48 -3.61
N THR A 105 -16.32 5.05 -3.61
CA THR A 105 -17.22 5.20 -4.76
C THR A 105 -17.41 6.67 -5.12
N SER A 106 -17.70 7.53 -4.14
CA SER A 106 -17.83 8.98 -4.35
C SER A 106 -16.55 9.62 -4.91
N ASP A 107 -15.37 9.14 -4.50
CA ASP A 107 -14.11 9.63 -5.03
C ASP A 107 -13.88 9.19 -6.48
N ILE A 108 -14.24 7.96 -6.82
CA ILE A 108 -14.20 7.46 -8.20
C ILE A 108 -15.11 8.30 -9.10
N ASP A 109 -16.36 8.52 -8.69
CA ASP A 109 -17.36 9.29 -9.46
C ASP A 109 -16.94 10.74 -9.69
N ARG A 110 -16.22 11.32 -8.73
CA ARG A 110 -15.72 12.67 -8.86
C ARG A 110 -14.53 12.80 -9.82
N VAL A 111 -13.68 11.78 -9.91
CA VAL A 111 -12.46 11.81 -10.73
C VAL A 111 -12.69 11.27 -12.13
N LEU A 112 -13.47 10.21 -12.27
CA LEU A 112 -13.71 9.53 -13.54
C LEU A 112 -15.12 9.84 -14.08
N PRO A 113 -15.31 9.88 -15.40
CA PRO A 113 -16.62 10.10 -16.02
C PRO A 113 -17.50 8.81 -15.96
N VAL A 114 -17.89 8.38 -14.76
CA VAL A 114 -18.67 7.16 -14.54
C VAL A 114 -20.14 7.44 -14.82
N ALA A 115 -20.77 6.65 -15.71
CA ALA A 115 -22.17 6.77 -16.07
C ALA A 115 -23.09 5.81 -15.30
N GLY A 116 -22.55 4.79 -14.65
CA GLY A 116 -23.31 3.79 -13.90
C GLY A 116 -22.42 2.81 -13.15
N HIS A 117 -23.01 2.06 -12.23
CA HIS A 117 -22.32 1.11 -11.38
C HIS A 117 -22.89 -0.30 -11.56
N VAL A 118 -22.00 -1.28 -11.60
CA VAL A 118 -22.33 -2.70 -11.48
C VAL A 118 -21.64 -3.23 -10.23
N VAL A 119 -22.42 -3.76 -9.31
CA VAL A 119 -21.94 -4.28 -8.02
C VAL A 119 -22.16 -5.78 -8.00
N ASP A 120 -21.06 -6.54 -7.79
CA ASP A 120 -21.13 -7.96 -7.48
C ASP A 120 -21.08 -8.12 -5.95
N ASP A 121 -22.19 -8.52 -5.35
CA ASP A 121 -22.36 -8.77 -3.93
C ASP A 121 -22.25 -10.26 -3.55
N THR A 122 -21.76 -11.09 -4.48
CA THR A 122 -21.64 -12.53 -4.29
C THR A 122 -20.75 -12.87 -3.09
N MET A 123 -21.33 -13.64 -2.18
CA MET A 123 -20.62 -14.16 -1.00
C MET A 123 -19.81 -15.40 -1.34
N ARG A 124 -18.59 -15.46 -0.86
CA ARG A 124 -17.69 -16.61 -1.04
C ARG A 124 -17.89 -17.63 0.08
N THR A 125 -18.79 -18.58 -0.12
CA THR A 125 -19.19 -19.61 0.86
C THR A 125 -18.09 -20.63 1.18
N ASN A 126 -17.01 -20.64 0.39
CA ASN A 126 -15.87 -21.56 0.56
C ASN A 126 -14.79 -21.01 1.51
N LEU A 127 -14.98 -19.84 2.11
CA LEU A 127 -14.03 -19.25 3.06
C LEU A 127 -14.51 -19.44 4.50
N HIS A 128 -13.63 -19.99 5.35
CA HIS A 128 -13.89 -20.25 6.76
C HIS A 128 -12.91 -19.50 7.64
N VAL A 129 -13.40 -18.74 8.61
CA VAL A 129 -12.56 -18.02 9.57
C VAL A 129 -12.15 -18.97 10.70
N VAL A 130 -10.85 -19.03 10.97
CA VAL A 130 -10.29 -19.67 12.15
C VAL A 130 -9.83 -18.59 13.12
N ASP A 131 -10.68 -18.26 14.06
CA ASP A 131 -10.42 -17.19 15.04
C ASP A 131 -9.46 -17.67 16.14
N GLN A 132 -8.22 -17.18 16.05
CA GLN A 132 -7.15 -17.41 17.01
C GLN A 132 -6.59 -16.06 17.52
N ARG A 133 -7.41 -15.02 17.53
CA ARG A 133 -7.03 -13.71 18.05
C ARG A 133 -6.61 -13.84 19.52
N ASN A 134 -5.56 -13.11 19.89
CA ASN A 134 -4.96 -13.13 21.22
C ASN A 134 -4.33 -14.48 21.67
N LEU A 135 -4.09 -15.41 20.74
CA LEU A 135 -3.37 -16.63 21.03
C LEU A 135 -1.96 -16.33 21.59
N ARG A 136 -1.62 -16.90 22.75
CA ARG A 136 -0.32 -16.65 23.41
C ARG A 136 0.86 -17.24 22.64
N ASN A 137 0.69 -18.43 22.09
CA ASN A 137 1.75 -19.15 21.40
C ASN A 137 1.48 -19.28 19.89
N ARG A 138 1.51 -18.14 19.19
CA ARG A 138 1.31 -18.09 17.73
C ARG A 138 2.33 -18.93 16.96
N GLY A 139 3.56 -19.04 17.48
CA GLY A 139 4.64 -19.80 16.84
C GLY A 139 4.37 -21.32 16.80
N ASP A 140 3.83 -21.92 17.85
CA ASP A 140 3.49 -23.34 17.88
C ASP A 140 2.30 -23.63 16.96
N TYR A 141 1.31 -22.75 16.98
CA TYR A 141 0.18 -22.85 16.07
C TYR A 141 0.64 -22.86 14.60
N LEU A 142 1.50 -21.90 14.21
CA LEU A 142 2.05 -21.85 12.86
C LEU A 142 2.87 -23.07 12.51
N ALA A 143 3.70 -23.58 13.43
CA ALA A 143 4.50 -24.78 13.19
C ALA A 143 3.59 -26.00 12.89
N THR A 144 2.49 -26.14 13.66
CA THR A 144 1.50 -27.21 13.45
C THR A 144 0.78 -27.02 12.10
N LEU A 145 0.37 -25.82 11.74
CA LEU A 145 -0.27 -25.52 10.47
C LEU A 145 0.65 -25.81 9.29
N VAL A 146 1.88 -25.31 9.35
CA VAL A 146 2.90 -25.50 8.29
C VAL A 146 3.26 -26.97 8.10
N ALA A 147 3.27 -27.76 9.19
CA ALA A 147 3.55 -29.20 9.12
C ALA A 147 2.51 -30.00 8.32
N GLN A 148 1.32 -29.46 8.08
CA GLN A 148 0.27 -30.08 7.25
C GLN A 148 0.63 -30.04 5.76
N GLY A 149 1.54 -29.18 5.33
CA GLY A 149 2.03 -29.08 3.95
C GLY A 149 1.05 -28.44 2.95
N GLU A 150 -0.07 -27.90 3.42
CA GLU A 150 -1.03 -27.21 2.54
C GLU A 150 -0.49 -25.85 2.09
N LYS A 151 -0.84 -25.45 0.85
CA LYS A 151 -0.43 -24.17 0.28
C LYS A 151 -0.94 -23.02 1.14
N SER A 152 -0.03 -22.23 1.71
CA SER A 152 -0.32 -21.24 2.75
C SER A 152 0.42 -19.93 2.53
N VAL A 153 -0.27 -18.80 2.78
CA VAL A 153 0.34 -17.45 2.85
C VAL A 153 0.21 -16.93 4.27
N ILE A 154 1.32 -16.47 4.84
CA ILE A 154 1.38 -15.90 6.20
C ILE A 154 1.76 -14.43 6.07
N TYR A 155 0.83 -13.53 6.36
CA TYR A 155 1.04 -12.09 6.27
C TYR A 155 1.64 -11.50 7.54
N VAL A 156 2.69 -10.70 7.36
CA VAL A 156 3.41 -9.95 8.40
C VAL A 156 3.60 -8.49 8.00
N SER A 157 3.84 -7.60 8.95
CA SER A 157 3.87 -6.15 8.70
C SER A 157 5.21 -5.64 8.14
N SER A 158 6.35 -6.35 8.38
CA SER A 158 7.66 -5.82 7.95
C SER A 158 8.48 -6.81 7.12
N ARG A 159 9.42 -6.25 6.35
CA ARG A 159 10.38 -7.03 5.53
C ARG A 159 11.23 -7.94 6.42
N GLU A 160 11.74 -7.41 7.53
CA GLU A 160 12.58 -8.12 8.48
C GLU A 160 11.81 -9.29 9.10
N GLN A 161 10.55 -9.08 9.45
CA GLN A 161 9.70 -10.14 9.99
C GLN A 161 9.41 -11.24 8.97
N SER A 162 9.21 -10.90 7.70
CA SER A 162 8.98 -11.91 6.67
C SER A 162 10.16 -12.88 6.56
N VAL A 163 11.39 -12.37 6.63
CA VAL A 163 12.60 -13.18 6.60
C VAL A 163 12.80 -13.93 7.92
N ALA A 164 12.64 -13.25 9.06
CA ALA A 164 12.85 -13.84 10.39
C ALA A 164 11.86 -14.98 10.68
N LEU A 165 10.58 -14.78 10.37
CA LEU A 165 9.55 -15.80 10.58
C LEU A 165 9.74 -17.00 9.63
N ALA A 166 10.07 -16.78 8.36
CA ALA A 166 10.39 -17.87 7.44
C ALA A 166 11.59 -18.70 7.92
N ARG A 167 12.65 -18.05 8.39
CA ARG A 167 13.82 -18.73 8.99
C ARG A 167 13.45 -19.52 10.26
N ASN A 168 12.62 -18.95 11.12
CA ASN A 168 12.15 -19.61 12.33
C ASN A 168 11.32 -20.86 11.99
N LEU A 169 10.37 -20.77 11.07
CA LEU A 169 9.54 -21.89 10.63
C LEU A 169 10.36 -23.01 10.02
N ARG A 170 11.38 -22.70 9.19
CA ARG A 170 12.32 -23.70 8.64
C ARG A 170 13.06 -24.48 9.74
N LYS A 171 13.40 -23.83 10.85
CA LYS A 171 14.04 -24.49 12.01
C LYS A 171 13.06 -25.36 12.81
N ARG A 172 11.82 -24.89 12.94
CA ARG A 172 10.80 -25.58 13.76
C ARG A 172 10.14 -26.75 13.04
N VAL A 173 10.08 -26.68 11.71
CA VAL A 173 9.46 -27.70 10.84
C VAL A 173 10.48 -28.13 9.77
N PRO A 174 11.57 -28.84 10.13
CA PRO A 174 12.67 -29.13 9.22
C PRO A 174 12.27 -29.88 7.94
N GLN A 175 11.25 -30.74 8.02
CA GLN A 175 10.72 -31.47 6.87
C GLN A 175 10.08 -30.55 5.82
N MET A 176 9.61 -29.37 6.21
CA MET A 176 9.02 -28.36 5.34
C MET A 176 10.04 -27.28 4.93
N ALA A 177 11.24 -27.30 5.48
CA ALA A 177 12.20 -26.21 5.28
C ALA A 177 12.47 -25.83 3.81
N PRO A 178 12.61 -26.78 2.86
CA PRO A 178 12.78 -26.45 1.43
C PRO A 178 11.55 -25.79 0.80
N LEU A 179 10.36 -26.02 1.35
CA LEU A 179 9.06 -25.56 0.82
C LEU A 179 8.60 -24.22 1.43
N ILE A 180 9.39 -23.62 2.34
CA ILE A 180 9.06 -22.35 2.98
C ILE A 180 9.84 -21.22 2.31
N GLY A 181 9.15 -20.23 1.77
CA GLY A 181 9.73 -19.01 1.18
C GLY A 181 9.34 -17.75 1.95
N PHE A 182 9.89 -16.63 1.50
CA PHE A 182 9.45 -15.30 1.93
C PHE A 182 9.31 -14.37 0.72
N TYR A 183 8.45 -13.32 0.88
CA TYR A 183 8.18 -12.33 -0.16
C TYR A 183 7.99 -10.95 0.45
N ASN A 184 8.71 -9.96 -0.05
CA ASN A 184 8.53 -8.57 0.38
C ASN A 184 9.03 -7.59 -0.71
N ALA A 185 8.72 -6.31 -0.57
CA ALA A 185 9.10 -5.27 -1.52
C ALA A 185 10.62 -4.99 -1.61
N GLY A 186 11.43 -5.56 -0.70
CA GLY A 186 12.90 -5.48 -0.76
C GLY A 186 13.53 -6.46 -1.76
N LEU A 187 12.78 -7.44 -2.26
CA LEU A 187 13.21 -8.32 -3.32
C LEU A 187 13.21 -7.58 -4.66
N SER A 188 14.19 -7.84 -5.50
CA SER A 188 14.21 -7.38 -6.89
C SER A 188 13.00 -7.93 -7.67
N ARG A 189 12.66 -7.29 -8.78
CA ARG A 189 11.58 -7.76 -9.66
C ARG A 189 11.78 -9.22 -10.10
N ALA A 190 13.01 -9.57 -10.50
CA ALA A 190 13.34 -10.93 -10.93
C ALA A 190 13.16 -11.95 -9.80
N GLU A 191 13.58 -11.61 -8.57
CA GLU A 191 13.39 -12.47 -7.40
C GLU A 191 11.91 -12.64 -7.06
N ARG A 192 11.12 -11.56 -7.10
CA ARG A 192 9.68 -11.62 -6.88
C ARG A 192 8.99 -12.55 -7.86
N THR A 193 9.22 -12.36 -9.17
CA THR A 193 8.67 -13.21 -10.22
C THR A 193 9.06 -14.68 -10.01
N ARG A 194 10.31 -14.95 -9.63
CA ARG A 194 10.76 -16.31 -9.35
C ARG A 194 10.05 -16.93 -8.14
N VAL A 195 9.90 -16.20 -7.05
CA VAL A 195 9.21 -16.69 -5.84
C VAL A 195 7.73 -16.96 -6.16
N GLU A 196 7.08 -16.08 -6.90
CA GLU A 196 5.69 -16.25 -7.35
C GLU A 196 5.52 -17.54 -8.19
N GLU A 197 6.43 -17.80 -9.11
CA GLU A 197 6.41 -19.00 -9.92
C GLU A 197 6.66 -20.28 -9.11
N LEU A 198 7.62 -20.24 -8.18
CA LEU A 198 7.87 -21.35 -7.27
C LEU A 198 6.67 -21.65 -6.37
N PHE A 199 5.96 -20.60 -5.91
CA PHE A 199 4.75 -20.75 -5.11
C PHE A 199 3.56 -21.25 -5.97
N ARG A 200 3.42 -20.74 -7.20
CA ARG A 200 2.38 -21.20 -8.14
C ARG A 200 2.53 -22.69 -8.46
N THR A 201 3.74 -23.14 -8.75
CA THR A 201 4.04 -24.54 -9.10
C THR A 201 4.08 -25.49 -7.91
N GLY A 202 4.02 -24.97 -6.67
CA GLY A 202 4.09 -25.79 -5.45
C GLY A 202 5.52 -26.15 -5.01
N ALA A 203 6.55 -25.67 -5.68
CA ALA A 203 7.95 -25.80 -5.23
C ALA A 203 8.20 -25.01 -3.93
N ILE A 204 7.38 -24.01 -3.64
CA ILE A 204 7.16 -23.40 -2.32
C ILE A 204 5.70 -23.68 -1.96
N ALA A 205 5.45 -24.24 -0.79
CA ALA A 205 4.11 -24.47 -0.26
C ALA A 205 3.69 -23.42 0.78
N VAL A 206 4.66 -22.83 1.49
CA VAL A 206 4.41 -21.83 2.53
C VAL A 206 5.17 -20.55 2.21
N LEU A 207 4.44 -19.45 2.09
CA LEU A 207 5.02 -18.15 1.79
C LEU A 207 4.77 -17.17 2.96
N VAL A 208 5.84 -16.67 3.57
CA VAL A 208 5.75 -15.58 4.56
C VAL A 208 5.91 -14.26 3.82
N ALA A 209 4.89 -13.43 3.83
CA ALA A 209 4.83 -12.25 2.96
C ALA A 209 4.39 -10.98 3.69
N THR A 210 4.81 -9.83 3.16
CA THR A 210 4.17 -8.54 3.46
C THR A 210 3.01 -8.30 2.49
N SER A 211 2.26 -7.20 2.67
CA SER A 211 1.20 -6.76 1.74
C SER A 211 1.65 -6.65 0.28
N ALA A 212 2.98 -6.53 0.03
CA ALA A 212 3.54 -6.58 -1.32
C ALA A 212 3.20 -7.86 -2.10
N PHE A 213 2.84 -8.96 -1.43
CA PHE A 213 2.29 -10.15 -2.06
C PHE A 213 0.78 -10.03 -2.17
N GLY A 214 0.33 -9.43 -3.21
CA GLY A 214 -1.11 -9.21 -3.38
C GLY A 214 -1.43 -8.57 -4.71
N GLU A 215 -0.75 -7.51 -5.09
CA GLU A 215 -1.04 -6.84 -6.35
C GLU A 215 -0.61 -7.69 -7.56
N GLY A 216 -1.56 -7.98 -8.45
CA GLY A 216 -1.29 -8.68 -9.73
C GLY A 216 -0.97 -10.16 -9.62
N VAL A 217 -1.00 -10.78 -8.43
CA VAL A 217 -0.73 -12.22 -8.27
C VAL A 217 -2.04 -13.00 -8.19
N ASP A 218 -2.24 -13.91 -9.13
CA ASP A 218 -3.35 -14.85 -9.11
C ASP A 218 -2.86 -16.30 -8.92
N ILE A 219 -3.10 -16.82 -7.71
CA ILE A 219 -2.78 -18.19 -7.31
C ILE A 219 -4.04 -18.76 -6.67
N PRO A 220 -4.81 -19.58 -7.40
CA PRO A 220 -6.16 -19.93 -7.01
C PRO A 220 -6.25 -20.95 -5.87
N ASP A 221 -5.22 -21.76 -5.67
CA ASP A 221 -5.22 -22.94 -4.81
C ASP A 221 -4.62 -22.70 -3.40
N ILE A 222 -4.64 -21.47 -2.90
CA ILE A 222 -4.20 -21.18 -1.53
C ILE A 222 -5.23 -21.70 -0.55
N ARG A 223 -4.82 -22.65 0.31
CA ARG A 223 -5.72 -23.29 1.31
C ARG A 223 -5.77 -22.54 2.63
N ASN A 224 -4.68 -21.90 3.02
CA ASN A 224 -4.61 -21.16 4.27
C ASN A 224 -4.04 -19.76 4.02
N VAL A 225 -4.78 -18.76 4.44
CA VAL A 225 -4.28 -17.39 4.61
C VAL A 225 -4.18 -17.12 6.10
N VAL A 226 -3.01 -16.71 6.56
CA VAL A 226 -2.77 -16.42 7.97
C VAL A 226 -2.48 -14.94 8.12
N LEU A 227 -3.34 -14.22 8.83
CA LEU A 227 -3.08 -12.86 9.27
C LEU A 227 -2.35 -12.94 10.62
N PHE A 228 -1.01 -13.02 10.54
CA PHE A 228 -0.16 -13.17 11.73
C PHE A 228 -0.08 -11.87 12.52
N GLN A 229 -0.16 -10.74 11.84
CA GLN A 229 -0.24 -9.40 12.40
C GLN A 229 -1.50 -8.69 11.93
N LEU A 230 -1.91 -7.68 12.69
CA LEU A 230 -3.08 -6.88 12.40
C LEU A 230 -2.86 -6.05 11.13
N PRO A 231 -3.74 -6.14 10.11
CA PRO A 231 -3.76 -5.20 8.99
C PRO A 231 -4.04 -3.76 9.43
N TYR A 232 -3.74 -2.78 8.59
CA TYR A 232 -3.95 -1.37 8.93
C TYR A 232 -5.38 -0.88 8.68
N ASN A 233 -6.14 -1.56 7.83
CA ASN A 233 -7.51 -1.16 7.49
C ASN A 233 -8.33 -2.34 6.98
N GLU A 234 -9.62 -2.09 6.80
CA GLU A 234 -10.59 -3.07 6.33
C GLU A 234 -10.33 -3.54 4.89
N ILE A 235 -9.82 -2.65 4.03
CA ILE A 235 -9.48 -2.98 2.64
C ILE A 235 -8.34 -4.00 2.61
N GLU A 236 -7.26 -3.73 3.33
CA GLU A 236 -6.11 -4.63 3.44
C GLU A 236 -6.51 -5.98 4.03
N PHE A 237 -7.32 -5.97 5.09
CA PHE A 237 -7.88 -7.19 5.70
C PHE A 237 -8.65 -8.03 4.67
N ASN A 238 -9.52 -7.40 3.88
CA ASN A 238 -10.34 -8.08 2.87
C ASN A 238 -9.47 -8.57 1.70
N GLN A 239 -8.55 -7.75 1.20
CA GLN A 239 -7.63 -8.13 0.11
C GLN A 239 -6.74 -9.32 0.47
N MET A 240 -6.16 -9.33 1.69
CA MET A 240 -5.34 -10.44 2.15
C MET A 240 -6.18 -11.70 2.32
N SER A 241 -7.33 -11.62 3.00
CA SER A 241 -8.26 -12.73 3.22
C SER A 241 -8.77 -13.30 1.90
N GLY A 242 -9.08 -12.43 0.94
CA GLY A 242 -9.60 -12.77 -0.39
C GLY A 242 -8.64 -13.57 -1.28
N ARG A 243 -7.38 -13.76 -0.86
CA ARG A 243 -6.42 -14.65 -1.57
C ARG A 243 -6.69 -16.13 -1.35
N ALA A 244 -7.40 -16.49 -0.30
CA ALA A 244 -7.75 -17.89 -0.01
C ALA A 244 -8.75 -18.44 -1.02
N GLY A 245 -8.59 -19.71 -1.45
CA GLY A 245 -9.58 -20.50 -2.17
C GLY A 245 -10.21 -19.86 -3.41
N ARG A 246 -9.46 -19.18 -4.26
CA ARG A 246 -9.97 -18.58 -5.50
C ARG A 246 -10.43 -19.60 -6.54
N ASP A 247 -10.06 -20.86 -6.35
CA ASP A 247 -10.54 -22.00 -7.15
C ASP A 247 -11.91 -22.53 -6.71
N GLY A 248 -12.57 -21.87 -5.74
CA GLY A 248 -13.87 -22.26 -5.20
C GLY A 248 -13.84 -23.42 -4.19
N LYS A 249 -12.68 -24.00 -3.93
CA LYS A 249 -12.53 -25.04 -2.90
C LYS A 249 -12.39 -24.41 -1.52
N ASP A 250 -12.76 -25.16 -0.48
CA ASP A 250 -12.67 -24.73 0.90
C ASP A 250 -11.27 -24.24 1.25
N ALA A 251 -11.23 -23.08 1.89
CA ALA A 251 -10.01 -22.45 2.35
C ALA A 251 -10.24 -21.74 3.70
N ARG A 252 -9.17 -21.58 4.46
CA ARG A 252 -9.23 -21.04 5.81
C ARG A 252 -8.48 -19.73 5.92
N VAL A 253 -9.08 -18.77 6.64
CA VAL A 253 -8.46 -17.51 7.02
C VAL A 253 -8.21 -17.52 8.52
N HIS A 254 -6.96 -17.61 8.91
CA HIS A 254 -6.53 -17.70 10.30
C HIS A 254 -6.20 -16.32 10.85
N LEU A 255 -6.89 -15.88 11.89
CA LEU A 255 -6.66 -14.58 12.55
C LEU A 255 -5.80 -14.80 13.80
N LEU A 256 -4.50 -14.50 13.71
CA LEU A 256 -3.55 -14.69 14.80
C LEU A 256 -3.16 -13.39 15.51
N PHE A 257 -3.53 -12.24 14.97
CA PHE A 257 -3.26 -10.95 15.59
C PHE A 257 -4.03 -10.76 16.92
N GLY A 258 -3.67 -9.73 17.67
CA GLY A 258 -4.33 -9.43 18.93
C GLY A 258 -4.04 -8.01 19.40
N ARG A 259 -4.45 -7.69 20.63
CA ARG A 259 -4.31 -6.34 21.22
C ARG A 259 -2.86 -5.82 21.28
N SER A 260 -1.87 -6.72 21.30
CA SER A 260 -0.45 -6.32 21.25
C SER A 260 -0.05 -5.72 19.91
N ASP A 261 -0.66 -6.20 18.81
CA ASP A 261 -0.37 -5.70 17.47
C ASP A 261 -0.94 -4.30 17.26
N VAL A 262 -2.06 -3.96 17.91
CA VAL A 262 -2.66 -2.60 17.89
C VAL A 262 -1.63 -1.57 18.34
N LYS A 263 -0.98 -1.80 19.50
CA LYS A 263 0.03 -0.88 20.03
C LYS A 263 1.22 -0.71 19.10
N HIS A 264 1.63 -1.79 18.44
CA HIS A 264 2.74 -1.76 17.49
C HIS A 264 2.39 -0.92 16.24
N ASN A 265 1.23 -1.19 15.63
CA ASN A 265 0.79 -0.48 14.43
C ASN A 265 0.48 1.00 14.73
N ASP A 266 -0.17 1.29 15.87
CA ASP A 266 -0.46 2.66 16.30
C ASP A 266 0.82 3.47 16.45
N ARG A 267 1.87 2.88 17.07
CA ARG A 267 3.18 3.53 17.16
C ARG A 267 3.79 3.83 15.79
N ILE A 268 3.71 2.90 14.84
CA ILE A 268 4.20 3.12 13.47
C ILE A 268 3.46 4.29 12.82
N LEU A 269 2.13 4.33 12.93
CA LEU A 269 1.33 5.41 12.37
C LEU A 269 1.61 6.75 13.04
N GLN A 270 1.83 6.77 14.36
CA GLN A 270 2.26 7.95 15.10
C GLN A 270 3.65 8.43 14.66
N ASP A 271 4.56 7.51 14.40
CA ASP A 271 5.89 7.87 13.86
C ASP A 271 5.79 8.46 12.44
N MET A 272 4.87 7.96 11.62
CA MET A 272 4.63 8.47 10.25
C MET A 272 3.83 9.78 10.24
N THR A 273 3.01 10.04 11.26
CA THR A 273 2.21 11.26 11.41
C THR A 273 2.19 11.66 12.89
N PRO A 274 3.25 12.33 13.36
CA PRO A 274 3.39 12.71 14.77
C PRO A 274 2.33 13.71 15.18
N ASP A 275 2.00 13.73 16.47
CA ASP A 275 1.09 14.69 17.05
C ASP A 275 1.61 16.13 16.92
N HIS A 276 0.70 17.10 16.97
CA HIS A 276 1.00 18.53 16.84
C HIS A 276 2.17 18.97 17.75
N ASP A 277 2.16 18.55 19.02
CA ASP A 277 3.16 18.98 20.00
C ASP A 277 4.56 18.44 19.66
N VAL A 278 4.62 17.23 19.12
CA VAL A 278 5.87 16.63 18.63
C VAL A 278 6.41 17.43 17.45
N LEU A 279 5.56 17.76 16.47
CA LEU A 279 5.97 18.58 15.33
C LEU A 279 6.37 19.99 15.73
N ALA A 280 5.67 20.59 16.71
CA ALA A 280 6.04 21.89 17.26
C ALA A 280 7.45 21.84 17.88
N GLU A 281 7.84 20.76 18.57
CA GLU A 281 9.18 20.62 19.15
C GLU A 281 10.25 20.41 18.08
N VAL A 282 9.95 19.62 17.06
CA VAL A 282 10.83 19.46 15.87
C VAL A 282 11.07 20.84 15.23
N TYR A 283 10.03 21.63 15.01
CA TYR A 283 10.17 22.98 14.41
C TYR A 283 10.95 23.94 15.30
N ARG A 284 10.71 23.96 16.62
CA ARG A 284 11.49 24.78 17.58
C ARG A 284 12.98 24.41 17.54
N THR A 285 13.28 23.13 17.46
CA THR A 285 14.67 22.64 17.36
C THR A 285 15.33 23.15 16.08
N LEU A 286 14.68 23.01 14.92
CA LEU A 286 15.20 23.54 13.65
C LEU A 286 15.40 25.05 13.69
N ARG A 287 14.47 25.81 14.26
CA ARG A 287 14.63 27.27 14.47
C ARG A 287 15.80 27.60 15.37
N THR A 288 16.05 26.82 16.40
CA THR A 288 17.19 27.02 17.30
C THR A 288 18.51 26.80 16.57
N TRP A 289 18.57 25.81 15.69
CA TRP A 289 19.74 25.60 14.83
C TRP A 289 19.92 26.73 13.82
N GLN A 290 18.85 27.18 13.16
CA GLN A 290 18.91 28.30 12.22
C GLN A 290 19.47 29.59 12.82
N ARG A 291 19.22 29.84 14.12
CA ARG A 291 19.79 31.00 14.83
C ARG A 291 21.32 30.96 14.93
N LYS A 292 21.95 29.78 14.84
CA LYS A 292 23.41 29.65 14.83
C LYS A 292 24.00 29.95 13.46
N THR A 293 23.23 29.77 12.40
CA THR A 293 23.60 30.00 10.99
C THR A 293 22.53 30.84 10.29
N PRO A 294 22.37 32.12 10.61
CA PRO A 294 21.30 32.97 10.10
C PRO A 294 21.31 33.03 8.57
N GLY A 295 20.18 32.64 7.93
CA GLY A 295 20.01 32.69 6.47
C GLY A 295 20.75 31.62 5.66
N GLU A 296 21.62 30.83 6.29
CA GLU A 296 22.38 29.78 5.62
C GLU A 296 21.70 28.41 5.75
N PHE A 297 22.06 27.48 4.87
CA PHE A 297 21.68 26.07 5.01
C PHE A 297 22.59 25.39 6.02
N PHE A 298 22.00 24.59 6.90
CA PHE A 298 22.73 23.68 7.79
C PHE A 298 22.38 22.23 7.48
N GLU A 299 23.32 21.36 7.73
CA GLU A 299 23.11 19.93 7.55
C GLU A 299 22.38 19.35 8.76
N MET A 300 21.39 18.47 8.49
CA MET A 300 20.63 17.77 9.52
C MET A 300 20.24 16.37 9.02
N ALA A 301 20.62 15.36 9.77
CA ALA A 301 20.11 13.99 9.57
C ALA A 301 18.87 13.73 10.42
N ASP A 302 17.94 12.92 9.92
CA ASP A 302 16.69 12.60 10.63
C ASP A 302 16.96 11.98 12.00
N GLY A 303 17.93 11.05 12.08
CA GLY A 303 18.33 10.43 13.36
C GLY A 303 18.97 11.41 14.35
N GLU A 304 19.72 12.40 13.85
CA GLU A 304 20.33 13.43 14.69
C GLU A 304 19.24 14.37 15.24
N LEU A 305 18.32 14.82 14.38
CA LEU A 305 17.19 15.64 14.78
C LEU A 305 16.34 14.94 15.84
N ALA A 306 16.04 13.65 15.62
CA ALA A 306 15.29 12.83 16.58
C ALA A 306 16.01 12.77 17.94
N ARG A 307 17.32 12.54 17.94
CA ARG A 307 18.12 12.48 19.18
C ARG A 307 18.14 13.81 19.94
N ILE A 308 18.23 14.93 19.23
CA ILE A 308 18.22 16.28 19.84
C ILE A 308 16.85 16.55 20.48
N VAL A 309 15.78 16.29 19.75
CA VAL A 309 14.39 16.49 20.23
C VAL A 309 14.11 15.56 21.41
N SER A 310 14.52 14.29 21.34
CA SER A 310 14.35 13.34 22.45
C SER A 310 15.14 13.77 23.71
N GLY A 311 16.33 14.35 23.55
CA GLY A 311 17.09 14.92 24.65
C GLY A 311 16.43 16.13 25.33
N ALA A 312 15.48 16.79 24.64
CA ALA A 312 14.66 17.88 25.18
C ALA A 312 13.36 17.37 25.89
N GLY A 313 13.18 16.05 25.98
CA GLY A 313 12.07 15.43 26.73
C GLY A 313 10.88 14.98 25.88
N CYS A 314 10.96 15.07 24.55
CA CYS A 314 9.95 14.60 23.63
C CYS A 314 10.50 13.38 22.83
N GLU A 315 10.22 12.17 23.27
CA GLU A 315 10.74 10.94 22.63
C GLU A 315 10.18 10.78 21.21
N ILE A 316 11.05 10.85 20.20
CA ILE A 316 10.67 10.70 18.79
C ILE A 316 11.64 9.78 18.04
N THR A 317 11.18 9.23 16.92
CA THR A 317 12.00 8.42 16.00
C THR A 317 12.55 9.27 14.84
N ALA A 318 13.51 8.70 14.10
CA ALA A 318 13.98 9.29 12.85
C ALA A 318 12.84 9.44 11.82
N ALA A 319 11.86 8.53 11.82
CA ALA A 319 10.68 8.61 10.95
C ALA A 319 9.79 9.82 11.30
N SER A 320 9.57 10.07 12.59
CA SER A 320 8.86 11.26 13.08
C SER A 320 9.55 12.56 12.67
N ALA A 321 10.87 12.61 12.80
CA ALA A 321 11.67 13.76 12.38
C ALA A 321 11.58 13.99 10.87
N ALA A 322 11.69 12.93 10.07
CA ALA A 322 11.56 12.98 8.61
C ALA A 322 10.17 13.46 8.18
N CYS A 323 9.11 13.00 8.84
CA CYS A 323 7.75 13.47 8.61
C CYS A 323 7.64 14.97 8.90
N GLY A 324 8.12 15.44 10.04
CA GLY A 324 8.12 16.87 10.40
C GLY A 324 8.79 17.73 9.33
N ILE A 325 9.98 17.33 8.86
CA ILE A 325 10.67 18.05 7.78
C ILE A 325 9.84 18.07 6.50
N ALA A 326 9.21 16.94 6.12
CA ALA A 326 8.38 16.88 4.92
C ALA A 326 7.15 17.79 5.01
N VAL A 327 6.46 17.82 6.15
CA VAL A 327 5.31 18.67 6.44
C VAL A 327 5.72 20.15 6.40
N PHE A 328 6.81 20.54 7.06
CA PHE A 328 7.26 21.94 7.09
C PHE A 328 7.73 22.43 5.72
N ARG A 329 8.31 21.56 4.90
CA ARG A 329 8.66 21.88 3.52
C ARG A 329 7.41 22.12 2.68
N GLU A 330 6.39 21.27 2.80
CA GLU A 330 5.11 21.39 2.09
C GLU A 330 4.40 22.70 2.47
N LEU A 331 4.43 23.06 3.75
CA LEU A 331 3.88 24.32 4.27
C LEU A 331 4.74 25.55 3.94
N GLY A 332 5.87 25.38 3.27
CA GLY A 332 6.76 26.48 2.92
C GLY A 332 7.52 27.10 4.09
N LEU A 333 7.55 26.44 5.26
CA LEU A 333 8.25 26.90 6.47
C LEU A 333 9.76 26.69 6.41
N ILE A 334 10.20 25.70 5.64
CA ILE A 334 11.60 25.35 5.43
C ILE A 334 11.90 25.06 3.96
N GLU A 335 13.17 25.15 3.60
CA GLU A 335 13.70 24.67 2.34
C GLU A 335 14.68 23.54 2.60
N THR A 336 14.75 22.57 1.69
CA THR A 336 15.67 21.44 1.81
C THR A 336 16.36 21.11 0.49
N HIS A 337 17.65 20.74 0.55
CA HIS A 337 18.42 20.19 -0.57
C HIS A 337 19.09 18.89 -0.15
N VAL A 338 19.45 18.07 -1.13
CA VAL A 338 20.20 16.82 -0.88
C VAL A 338 21.59 17.17 -0.33
N ALA A 339 22.01 16.51 0.75
CA ALA A 339 23.37 16.59 1.25
C ALA A 339 24.26 15.59 0.48
N TYR A 340 25.34 16.07 -0.11
CA TYR A 340 26.21 15.23 -0.97
C TYR A 340 27.22 14.36 -0.20
N ALA A 341 27.37 14.55 1.11
CA ALA A 341 28.50 13.98 1.86
C ALA A 341 28.15 13.13 3.09
N SER A 342 26.91 12.95 3.47
CA SER A 342 26.57 12.45 4.80
C SER A 342 25.46 11.41 4.79
N GLY A 343 25.47 10.55 5.77
CA GLY A 343 24.69 9.35 6.03
C GLY A 343 23.21 9.35 5.64
N GLU A 344 22.58 8.23 5.86
CA GLU A 344 21.16 7.98 5.51
C GLU A 344 20.22 9.03 6.14
N GLY A 345 19.41 9.70 5.30
CA GLY A 345 18.46 10.73 5.74
C GLY A 345 19.05 12.13 5.98
N ALA A 346 20.34 12.37 5.66
CA ALA A 346 20.97 13.69 5.80
C ALA A 346 20.55 14.64 4.67
N ARG A 347 20.24 15.87 5.03
CA ARG A 347 19.84 16.93 4.09
C ARG A 347 20.28 18.29 4.58
N MET A 348 20.45 19.22 3.64
CA MET A 348 20.64 20.64 3.92
C MET A 348 19.27 21.25 4.21
N VAL A 349 19.12 21.94 5.31
CA VAL A 349 17.86 22.56 5.78
C VAL A 349 18.08 24.05 5.98
N ARG A 350 17.11 24.86 5.59
CA ARG A 350 17.02 26.29 5.92
C ARG A 350 15.61 26.62 6.38
N VAL A 351 15.46 27.19 7.56
CA VAL A 351 14.18 27.67 8.07
C VAL A 351 13.93 29.08 7.53
N LYS A 352 12.75 29.29 6.94
CA LYS A 352 12.38 30.62 6.41
C LYS A 352 12.05 31.58 7.53
N GLU A 353 12.54 32.81 7.41
CA GLU A 353 12.21 33.90 8.31
C GLU A 353 10.85 34.52 7.95
N GLY A 354 10.12 35.01 8.95
CA GLY A 354 8.85 35.73 8.74
C GLY A 354 7.67 34.87 8.30
N ALA A 355 7.78 33.55 8.38
CA ALA A 355 6.63 32.67 8.14
C ALA A 355 5.54 32.97 9.18
N GLY A 356 4.34 33.30 8.69
CA GLY A 356 3.16 33.53 9.52
C GLY A 356 2.71 32.25 10.24
N ARG A 357 1.63 32.39 11.03
CA ARG A 357 0.96 31.23 11.61
C ARG A 357 0.38 30.35 10.49
N VAL A 358 0.72 29.07 10.47
CA VAL A 358 0.18 28.08 9.55
C VAL A 358 -0.51 26.98 10.35
N GLU A 359 -1.56 26.42 9.80
CA GLU A 359 -2.21 25.23 10.36
C GLU A 359 -1.53 23.99 9.77
N LEU A 360 -1.15 23.02 10.60
CA LEU A 360 -0.50 21.79 10.13
C LEU A 360 -1.39 21.00 9.16
N THR A 361 -2.71 21.11 9.30
CA THR A 361 -3.71 20.50 8.43
C THR A 361 -3.78 21.09 7.01
N ASP A 362 -3.09 22.22 6.75
CA ASP A 362 -2.90 22.73 5.39
C ASP A 362 -1.92 21.85 4.60
N SER A 363 -1.04 21.11 5.30
CA SER A 363 -0.26 20.05 4.68
C SER A 363 -1.18 18.88 4.31
N VAL A 364 -1.17 18.49 3.02
CA VAL A 364 -1.90 17.33 2.52
C VAL A 364 -1.43 16.09 3.26
N ARG A 365 -0.11 15.89 3.32
CA ARG A 365 0.53 14.76 4.01
C ARG A 365 0.06 14.61 5.45
N TYR A 366 0.04 15.70 6.22
CA TYR A 366 -0.32 15.65 7.63
C TYR A 366 -1.80 15.32 7.83
N ARG A 367 -2.68 15.99 7.08
CA ARG A 367 -4.12 15.74 7.11
C ARG A 367 -4.48 14.30 6.77
N GLU A 368 -3.84 13.77 5.78
CA GLU A 368 -4.02 12.41 5.31
C GLU A 368 -3.53 11.38 6.31
N GLY A 369 -2.35 11.59 6.88
CA GLY A 369 -1.85 10.72 7.92
C GLY A 369 -2.72 10.70 9.17
N LEU A 370 -3.35 11.82 9.54
CA LEU A 370 -4.38 11.84 10.59
C LEU A 370 -5.58 10.97 10.20
N GLY A 371 -6.05 11.06 8.96
CA GLY A 371 -7.12 10.21 8.42
C GLY A 371 -6.77 8.72 8.46
N GLU A 372 -5.52 8.34 8.12
CA GLU A 372 -5.05 6.96 8.23
C GLU A 372 -5.07 6.46 9.68
N ARG A 373 -4.70 7.30 10.65
CA ARG A 373 -4.80 6.96 12.09
C ARG A 373 -6.25 6.74 12.52
N ASP A 374 -7.18 7.58 12.06
CA ASP A 374 -8.61 7.46 12.37
C ASP A 374 -9.20 6.18 11.72
N ILE A 375 -8.84 5.88 10.48
CA ILE A 375 -9.23 4.65 9.79
C ILE A 375 -8.71 3.43 10.53
N PHE A 376 -7.44 3.42 10.92
CA PHE A 376 -6.85 2.32 11.69
C PHE A 376 -7.55 2.14 13.04
N LYS A 377 -7.83 3.25 13.75
CA LYS A 377 -8.54 3.22 15.02
C LYS A 377 -9.91 2.57 14.88
N ALA A 378 -10.73 3.01 13.94
CA ALA A 378 -12.05 2.44 13.70
C ALA A 378 -11.97 0.95 13.30
N PHE A 379 -10.98 0.58 12.50
CA PHE A 379 -10.75 -0.79 12.08
C PHE A 379 -10.37 -1.70 13.24
N TYR A 380 -9.38 -1.31 14.08
CA TYR A 380 -8.98 -2.19 15.18
C TYR A 380 -10.05 -2.29 16.26
N GLU A 381 -10.79 -1.22 16.57
CA GLU A 381 -11.92 -1.25 17.51
C GLU A 381 -12.99 -2.25 17.06
N TRP A 382 -13.23 -2.30 15.75
CA TRP A 382 -14.14 -3.28 15.18
C TRP A 382 -13.54 -4.70 15.17
N VAL A 383 -12.36 -4.91 14.58
CA VAL A 383 -11.83 -6.24 14.27
C VAL A 383 -11.32 -7.01 15.50
N ILE A 384 -10.98 -6.32 16.59
CA ILE A 384 -10.50 -6.97 17.84
C ILE A 384 -11.67 -7.51 18.65
N ASP A 385 -12.81 -6.80 18.68
CA ASP A 385 -13.93 -7.14 19.56
C ASP A 385 -15.15 -7.72 18.80
N CYS A 386 -15.07 -7.76 17.46
CA CYS A 386 -16.11 -8.35 16.61
C CYS A 386 -16.28 -9.85 16.85
N ASP A 387 -17.51 -10.35 16.82
CA ASP A 387 -17.80 -11.78 16.90
C ASP A 387 -17.39 -12.54 15.62
N CYS A 388 -17.26 -13.87 15.73
CA CYS A 388 -16.78 -14.70 14.64
C CYS A 388 -17.72 -14.67 13.41
N ALA A 389 -19.04 -14.60 13.62
CA ALA A 389 -20.01 -14.59 12.53
C ALA A 389 -19.88 -13.33 11.66
N ARG A 390 -19.66 -12.16 12.27
CA ARG A 390 -19.38 -10.91 11.54
C ARG A 390 -18.04 -10.94 10.83
N LEU A 391 -17.03 -11.58 11.40
CA LEU A 391 -15.73 -11.77 10.75
C LEU A 391 -15.87 -12.67 9.51
N GLU A 392 -16.61 -13.78 9.61
CA GLU A 392 -16.90 -14.66 8.48
C GLU A 392 -17.66 -13.90 7.37
N GLN A 393 -18.70 -13.15 7.75
CA GLN A 393 -19.42 -12.31 6.80
C GLN A 393 -18.50 -11.31 6.09
N ARG A 394 -17.56 -10.68 6.80
CA ARG A 394 -16.62 -9.73 6.23
C ARG A 394 -15.57 -10.39 5.34
N VAL A 395 -15.05 -11.54 5.71
CA VAL A 395 -14.07 -12.31 4.91
C VAL A 395 -14.71 -12.86 3.65
N SER A 396 -15.97 -13.31 3.73
CA SER A 396 -16.70 -13.95 2.63
C SER A 396 -17.36 -12.95 1.68
N GLY A 397 -17.64 -11.73 2.11
CA GLY A 397 -18.35 -10.72 1.32
C GLY A 397 -17.44 -9.61 0.80
N PRO A 398 -17.81 -9.00 -0.32
CA PRO A 398 -17.14 -7.80 -0.82
C PRO A 398 -17.40 -6.58 0.07
N ILE A 399 -16.57 -5.56 -0.04
CA ILE A 399 -16.86 -4.21 0.45
C ILE A 399 -17.64 -3.52 -0.67
N THR A 400 -18.88 -3.13 -0.40
CA THR A 400 -19.79 -2.59 -1.43
C THR A 400 -20.05 -1.10 -1.24
N PRO A 401 -20.46 -0.38 -2.31
CA PRO A 401 -20.77 1.06 -2.28
C PRO A 401 -21.82 1.50 -1.26
N GLN A 402 -22.69 0.57 -0.81
CA GLN A 402 -23.71 0.85 0.19
C GLN A 402 -23.17 0.82 1.62
N MET A 403 -21.95 0.35 1.82
CA MET A 403 -21.33 0.28 3.13
C MET A 403 -20.69 1.61 3.49
N LYS A 404 -21.05 2.15 4.65
CA LYS A 404 -20.33 3.28 5.22
C LYS A 404 -18.95 2.82 5.71
N PRO A 405 -17.90 3.63 5.52
CA PRO A 405 -16.60 3.39 6.12
C PRO A 405 -16.69 3.19 7.63
N LEU A 406 -15.88 2.32 8.21
CA LEU A 406 -15.92 2.03 9.67
C LEU A 406 -15.73 3.28 10.52
N HIS A 407 -14.87 4.21 10.10
CA HIS A 407 -14.59 5.45 10.84
C HIS A 407 -15.74 6.50 10.76
N LEU A 408 -16.76 6.26 9.94
CA LEU A 408 -17.97 7.10 9.84
C LEU A 408 -19.21 6.42 10.43
N ARG A 409 -19.07 5.21 11.01
CA ARG A 409 -20.13 4.47 11.72
C ARG A 409 -20.07 4.80 13.20
#